data_209190b4759eef6869a1eae06ccf0bd7
#
_entry.id   209190b4759eef6869a1eae06ccf0bd7
#
_cell.length_a   1.000
_cell.length_b   1.000
_cell.length_c   1.000
_cell.angle_alpha   90.00
_cell.angle_beta   90.00
_cell.angle_gamma   90.00
#
_symmetry.space_group_name_H-M   'P 1'
#
loop_
_entity.id
_entity.type
_entity.pdbx_description
1 polymer ?
#
loop_
_entity_poly.entity_id
_entity_poly.type
_entity_poly.pdbx_seq_one_letter_code
_entity_poly.pdbx_strand_id
1 'polypeptide(L)'
;MLLFALLLAPARSFSQSQPVATDAAGTLIVRARALGLARSLAWRRLLHYRPNAKREPVSQVDGKGFFLAASGARDPDAELDATLRAFSAPLVPGNEDDHALCRFPARRELLDRALHFSGALHAPTCPALAQYLAELDPESVAVVYAANYLNNPASAFGHTFLRLQKQRPAVSNASDDELAYGVEYSANTDTDNPFWYAFKGLTGLFPGVFRFHSFEAKVHEYERGEARDLWQYDLALSRAEVRLLTLHLWELSATHLDYYYLTKNCSYHVLATLEAAAPRIDLVSHLNFVVLPRDTIKALYRVPGLVRTTTYRPSLRSRSLPQVVQREAPRKAPQSAHGSMRLTLGSGITTQYGSSFETIGYRLALHDLSDPPDGEMELLQVQFLDTQFRYDLGERSFTLNRLTFAELVALNPITRREAPLSWRGRAFGMRLHDRGCSDCFAHGLDLGFGATLASDDQHLALFVMADAYVAFSPSLDGIRGSFVRAGVGPYAGLRVRLPGNTLGLLTANWAYLPAQKLHGTYDVRATLRSALSPDVALGFEAALQPDSSELQFASYFYF
;
A
#
# COMPACT_ATOMS: atom_id res chain seq x y z
N MET A 1 -89.50 -61.22 -12.41
CA MET A 1 -88.93 -60.24 -11.48
C MET A 1 -87.60 -60.80 -10.98
N LEU A 2 -86.50 -60.42 -11.60
CA LEU A 2 -85.15 -60.82 -11.22
C LEU A 2 -84.41 -59.60 -10.68
N LEU A 3 -84.02 -59.66 -9.41
CA LEU A 3 -83.11 -58.66 -8.76
C LEU A 3 -81.69 -58.99 -9.13
N PHE A 4 -80.99 -58.01 -9.73
CA PHE A 4 -79.51 -58.01 -9.89
C PHE A 4 -78.87 -57.29 -8.69
N ALA A 5 -78.09 -58.01 -7.91
CA ALA A 5 -77.26 -57.44 -6.86
C ALA A 5 -75.89 -57.05 -7.45
N LEU A 6 -75.57 -55.76 -7.44
CA LEU A 6 -74.18 -55.22 -7.76
C LEU A 6 -73.31 -55.36 -6.54
N LEU A 7 -72.23 -56.13 -6.65
CA LEU A 7 -71.12 -56.19 -5.72
C LEU A 7 -70.16 -55.00 -5.99
N LEU A 8 -70.11 -54.03 -5.06
CA LEU A 8 -69.09 -52.95 -5.01
C LEU A 8 -67.82 -53.49 -4.32
N ALA A 9 -66.75 -53.65 -5.10
CA ALA A 9 -65.44 -53.91 -4.56
C ALA A 9 -64.74 -52.56 -4.14
N PRO A 10 -64.10 -52.48 -2.99
CA PRO A 10 -63.40 -51.24 -2.61
C PRO A 10 -62.16 -51.04 -3.45
N ALA A 11 -62.06 -49.87 -4.10
CA ALA A 11 -60.85 -49.41 -4.78
C ALA A 11 -59.77 -49.17 -3.74
N ARG A 12 -58.70 -49.94 -3.81
CA ARG A 12 -57.43 -49.64 -3.09
C ARG A 12 -56.78 -48.41 -3.73
N SER A 13 -56.76 -47.27 -3.00
CA SER A 13 -55.99 -46.13 -3.33
C SER A 13 -54.47 -46.48 -3.13
N PHE A 14 -53.78 -46.62 -4.26
CA PHE A 14 -52.29 -46.58 -4.23
C PHE A 14 -51.89 -45.18 -3.84
N SER A 15 -51.41 -45.00 -2.59
CA SER A 15 -50.68 -43.84 -2.18
C SER A 15 -49.35 -43.82 -2.96
N GLN A 16 -49.28 -42.98 -3.97
CA GLN A 16 -47.99 -42.64 -4.56
C GLN A 16 -47.15 -41.98 -3.46
N SER A 17 -46.16 -42.70 -2.94
CA SER A 17 -45.09 -42.13 -2.15
C SER A 17 -44.41 -41.07 -3.00
N GLN A 18 -44.62 -39.79 -2.67
CA GLN A 18 -43.81 -38.72 -3.20
C GLN A 18 -42.34 -39.09 -2.93
N PRO A 19 -41.46 -38.95 -3.94
CA PRO A 19 -40.03 -39.15 -3.71
C PRO A 19 -39.61 -38.18 -2.60
N VAL A 20 -39.04 -38.70 -1.53
CA VAL A 20 -38.36 -37.90 -0.50
C VAL A 20 -37.34 -37.06 -1.24
N ALA A 21 -37.56 -35.74 -1.30
CA ALA A 21 -36.60 -34.81 -1.84
C ALA A 21 -35.30 -35.07 -1.06
N THR A 22 -34.37 -35.74 -1.70
CA THR A 22 -33.04 -35.96 -1.13
C THR A 22 -32.52 -34.59 -0.73
N ASP A 23 -32.20 -34.41 0.55
CA ASP A 23 -31.57 -33.16 1.06
C ASP A 23 -30.19 -33.01 0.39
N ALA A 24 -30.24 -32.46 -0.82
CA ALA A 24 -29.04 -32.26 -1.64
C ALA A 24 -28.01 -31.39 -0.89
N ALA A 25 -28.47 -30.38 -0.13
CA ALA A 25 -27.62 -29.54 0.69
C ALA A 25 -26.95 -30.35 1.79
N GLY A 26 -27.69 -31.18 2.54
CA GLY A 26 -27.13 -32.01 3.61
C GLY A 26 -26.07 -32.98 3.10
N THR A 27 -26.30 -33.61 1.95
CA THR A 27 -25.32 -34.49 1.31
C THR A 27 -24.03 -33.76 0.94
N LEU A 28 -24.14 -32.57 0.35
CA LEU A 28 -22.97 -31.73 -0.01
C LEU A 28 -22.21 -31.27 1.23
N ILE A 29 -22.89 -30.86 2.30
CA ILE A 29 -22.29 -30.45 3.57
C ILE A 29 -21.50 -31.60 4.21
N VAL A 30 -22.08 -32.80 4.31
CA VAL A 30 -21.39 -33.98 4.86
C VAL A 30 -20.09 -34.24 4.06
N ARG A 31 -20.19 -34.23 2.73
CA ARG A 31 -19.04 -34.44 1.85
C ARG A 31 -17.98 -33.33 1.99
N ALA A 32 -18.39 -32.05 2.05
CA ALA A 32 -17.50 -30.91 2.22
C ALA A 32 -16.74 -30.97 3.55
N ARG A 33 -17.42 -31.37 4.64
CA ARG A 33 -16.82 -31.57 5.95
C ARG A 33 -15.85 -32.75 5.95
N ALA A 34 -16.22 -33.87 5.33
CA ALA A 34 -15.32 -35.05 5.21
C ALA A 34 -14.03 -34.70 4.44
N LEU A 35 -14.09 -33.81 3.43
CA LEU A 35 -12.94 -33.30 2.69
C LEU A 35 -12.20 -32.16 3.43
N GLY A 36 -12.71 -31.67 4.55
CA GLY A 36 -12.09 -30.58 5.31
C GLY A 36 -12.03 -29.25 4.58
N LEU A 37 -12.98 -28.98 3.67
CA LEU A 37 -12.93 -27.82 2.75
C LEU A 37 -12.89 -26.48 3.48
N ALA A 38 -13.58 -26.32 4.61
CA ALA A 38 -13.53 -25.10 5.42
C ALA A 38 -12.13 -24.76 5.95
N ARG A 39 -11.27 -25.78 6.14
CA ARG A 39 -9.89 -25.63 6.60
C ARG A 39 -8.90 -25.49 5.44
N SER A 40 -9.35 -25.70 4.20
CA SER A 40 -8.48 -25.57 3.03
C SER A 40 -7.98 -24.14 2.87
N LEU A 41 -6.73 -24.00 2.41
CA LEU A 41 -6.14 -22.70 2.14
C LEU A 41 -6.94 -21.91 1.10
N ALA A 42 -7.48 -22.60 0.09
CA ALA A 42 -8.26 -21.99 -0.98
C ALA A 42 -9.56 -21.35 -0.44
N TRP A 43 -10.34 -22.06 0.40
CA TRP A 43 -11.55 -21.51 1.02
C TRP A 43 -11.23 -20.33 1.93
N ARG A 44 -10.21 -20.47 2.77
CA ARG A 44 -9.82 -19.40 3.70
C ARG A 44 -9.33 -18.15 2.99
N ARG A 45 -8.53 -18.30 1.93
CA ARG A 45 -8.04 -17.17 1.13
C ARG A 45 -9.17 -16.50 0.34
N LEU A 46 -10.07 -17.28 -0.24
CA LEU A 46 -11.22 -16.76 -0.98
C LEU A 46 -12.13 -15.89 -0.11
N LEU A 47 -12.27 -16.22 1.16
CA LEU A 47 -13.08 -15.48 2.13
C LEU A 47 -12.23 -14.51 2.98
N HIS A 48 -10.98 -14.27 2.60
CA HIS A 48 -10.04 -13.36 3.26
C HIS A 48 -9.84 -13.63 4.76
N TYR A 49 -9.96 -14.88 5.22
CA TYR A 49 -9.63 -15.23 6.60
C TYR A 49 -8.13 -15.11 6.86
N ARG A 50 -7.79 -14.43 7.94
CA ARG A 50 -6.44 -14.33 8.48
C ARG A 50 -6.46 -14.65 9.98
N PRO A 51 -5.38 -15.21 10.53
CA PRO A 51 -5.32 -15.45 11.97
C PRO A 51 -5.27 -14.12 12.73
N ASN A 52 -6.09 -13.97 13.77
CA ASN A 52 -6.00 -12.88 14.73
C ASN A 52 -4.86 -13.13 15.75
N ALA A 53 -4.70 -12.26 16.75
CA ALA A 53 -3.70 -12.39 17.79
C ALA A 53 -3.85 -13.72 18.61
N LYS A 54 -5.05 -14.32 18.64
CA LYS A 54 -5.33 -15.61 19.27
C LYS A 54 -5.19 -16.80 18.31
N ARG A 55 -4.73 -16.55 17.08
CA ARG A 55 -4.63 -17.51 15.96
C ARG A 55 -5.98 -18.06 15.48
N GLU A 56 -7.09 -17.41 15.82
CA GLU A 56 -8.41 -17.73 15.31
C GLU A 56 -8.61 -17.12 13.92
N PRO A 57 -9.33 -17.80 13.01
CA PRO A 57 -9.62 -17.27 11.69
C PRO A 57 -10.62 -16.10 11.79
N VAL A 58 -10.25 -14.92 11.29
CA VAL A 58 -11.15 -13.77 11.17
C VAL A 58 -11.03 -13.24 9.76
N SER A 59 -12.16 -13.06 9.09
CA SER A 59 -12.16 -12.45 7.77
C SER A 59 -11.87 -10.96 7.86
N GLN A 60 -11.30 -10.44 6.78
CA GLN A 60 -11.02 -9.01 6.58
C GLN A 60 -12.14 -8.32 5.79
N VAL A 61 -13.19 -9.05 5.40
CA VAL A 61 -14.36 -8.48 4.71
C VAL A 61 -15.35 -8.00 5.78
N ASP A 62 -15.66 -6.71 5.74
CA ASP A 62 -16.48 -6.02 6.75
C ASP A 62 -17.92 -5.75 6.25
N GLY A 63 -18.12 -5.74 4.93
CA GLY A 63 -19.39 -5.42 4.30
C GLY A 63 -20.50 -6.45 4.56
N LYS A 64 -21.69 -5.95 4.82
CA LYS A 64 -22.89 -6.78 5.04
C LYS A 64 -23.24 -7.55 3.77
N GLY A 65 -23.75 -8.80 3.96
CA GLY A 65 -24.22 -9.64 2.86
C GLY A 65 -23.14 -10.43 2.11
N PHE A 66 -21.87 -10.29 2.48
CA PHE A 66 -20.81 -11.15 1.99
C PHE A 66 -20.85 -12.53 2.67
N PHE A 67 -21.10 -12.57 3.96
CA PHE A 67 -21.31 -13.82 4.70
C PHE A 67 -22.78 -14.21 4.74
N LEU A 68 -23.04 -15.50 4.55
CA LEU A 68 -24.37 -16.11 4.60
C LEU A 68 -24.69 -16.66 5.99
N ALA A 69 -23.67 -17.06 6.75
CA ALA A 69 -23.81 -17.41 8.16
C ALA A 69 -23.64 -16.17 9.05
N ALA A 70 -24.44 -16.07 10.13
CA ALA A 70 -24.30 -14.98 11.09
C ALA A 70 -22.91 -14.92 11.77
N SER A 71 -22.28 -16.08 11.98
CA SER A 71 -20.90 -16.23 12.48
C SER A 71 -19.85 -16.27 11.37
N GLY A 72 -20.24 -16.18 10.10
CA GLY A 72 -19.40 -16.46 8.94
C GLY A 72 -18.08 -15.70 8.90
N ALA A 73 -18.04 -14.45 9.38
CA ALA A 73 -16.81 -13.68 9.45
C ALA A 73 -15.72 -14.29 10.37
N ARG A 74 -16.09 -15.24 11.25
CA ARG A 74 -15.20 -15.87 12.26
C ARG A 74 -15.25 -17.39 12.25
N ASP A 75 -16.21 -17.97 11.56
CA ASP A 75 -16.46 -19.41 11.51
C ASP A 75 -16.52 -19.89 10.06
N PRO A 76 -15.37 -20.34 9.51
CA PRO A 76 -15.31 -20.85 8.13
C PRO A 76 -16.17 -22.09 7.88
N ASP A 77 -16.42 -22.92 8.91
CA ASP A 77 -17.25 -24.12 8.80
C ASP A 77 -18.73 -23.74 8.69
N ALA A 78 -19.20 -22.81 9.54
CA ALA A 78 -20.57 -22.29 9.47
C ALA A 78 -20.84 -21.59 8.14
N GLU A 79 -19.88 -20.82 7.62
CA GLU A 79 -20.02 -20.14 6.32
C GLU A 79 -20.07 -21.12 5.15
N LEU A 80 -19.25 -22.18 5.18
CA LEU A 80 -19.30 -23.22 4.16
C LEU A 80 -20.66 -23.91 4.12
N ASP A 81 -21.20 -24.31 5.28
CA ASP A 81 -22.51 -24.92 5.41
C ASP A 81 -23.64 -24.01 4.90
N ALA A 82 -23.60 -22.72 5.30
CA ALA A 82 -24.58 -21.73 4.86
C ALA A 82 -24.50 -21.49 3.34
N THR A 83 -23.29 -21.45 2.78
CA THR A 83 -23.07 -21.31 1.34
C THR A 83 -23.69 -22.48 0.57
N LEU A 84 -23.46 -23.73 0.99
CA LEU A 84 -23.97 -24.91 0.32
C LEU A 84 -25.50 -25.00 0.44
N ARG A 85 -26.10 -24.59 1.57
CA ARG A 85 -27.55 -24.47 1.71
C ARG A 85 -28.14 -23.44 0.77
N ALA A 86 -27.49 -22.25 0.68
CA ALA A 86 -27.96 -21.18 -0.20
C ALA A 86 -27.83 -21.54 -1.68
N PHE A 87 -26.82 -22.31 -2.07
CA PHE A 87 -26.70 -22.83 -3.45
C PHE A 87 -27.77 -23.82 -3.82
N SER A 88 -28.30 -24.56 -2.84
CA SER A 88 -29.37 -25.52 -3.01
C SER A 88 -30.78 -24.93 -2.83
N ALA A 89 -30.89 -23.62 -2.56
CA ALA A 89 -32.15 -22.95 -2.40
C ALA A 89 -32.94 -22.92 -3.72
N PRO A 90 -34.28 -22.93 -3.68
CA PRO A 90 -35.09 -22.84 -4.90
C PRO A 90 -34.91 -21.47 -5.57
N LEU A 91 -34.99 -21.48 -6.91
CA LEU A 91 -34.95 -20.25 -7.70
C LEU A 91 -36.26 -19.45 -7.50
N VAL A 92 -36.13 -18.14 -7.35
CA VAL A 92 -37.24 -17.21 -7.30
C VAL A 92 -37.38 -16.59 -8.70
N PRO A 93 -38.47 -16.89 -9.44
CA PRO A 93 -38.67 -16.34 -10.77
C PRO A 93 -38.65 -14.81 -10.78
N GLY A 94 -37.91 -14.22 -11.72
CA GLY A 94 -37.76 -12.75 -11.86
C GLY A 94 -36.73 -12.11 -10.95
N ASN A 95 -36.06 -12.86 -10.07
CA ASN A 95 -35.00 -12.39 -9.17
C ASN A 95 -33.77 -13.33 -9.18
N GLU A 96 -33.40 -13.79 -10.36
CA GLU A 96 -32.38 -14.81 -10.55
C GLU A 96 -30.97 -14.31 -10.13
N ASP A 97 -30.65 -13.04 -10.38
CA ASP A 97 -29.35 -12.45 -10.02
C ASP A 97 -29.12 -12.40 -8.49
N ASP A 98 -30.18 -12.39 -7.67
CA ASP A 98 -30.06 -12.43 -6.20
C ASP A 98 -29.77 -13.83 -5.65
N HIS A 99 -29.90 -14.87 -6.49
CA HIS A 99 -29.60 -16.23 -6.06
C HIS A 99 -28.12 -16.39 -5.70
N ALA A 100 -27.80 -17.15 -4.66
CA ALA A 100 -26.45 -17.33 -4.16
C ALA A 100 -25.44 -17.82 -5.22
N LEU A 101 -25.89 -18.65 -6.19
CA LEU A 101 -25.06 -19.12 -7.30
C LEU A 101 -24.64 -17.99 -8.26
N CYS A 102 -25.40 -16.88 -8.34
CA CYS A 102 -25.07 -15.72 -9.14
C CYS A 102 -24.25 -14.69 -8.33
N ARG A 103 -24.57 -14.54 -7.06
CA ARG A 103 -23.89 -13.61 -6.16
C ARG A 103 -22.48 -14.07 -5.77
N PHE A 104 -22.28 -15.40 -5.64
CA PHE A 104 -21.02 -15.99 -5.17
C PHE A 104 -20.44 -17.01 -6.17
N PRO A 105 -20.14 -16.58 -7.41
CA PRO A 105 -19.69 -17.47 -8.48
C PRO A 105 -18.27 -18.01 -8.25
N ALA A 106 -17.40 -17.30 -7.52
CA ALA A 106 -16.07 -17.78 -7.17
C ALA A 106 -16.14 -18.92 -6.15
N ARG A 107 -17.00 -18.79 -5.13
CA ARG A 107 -17.27 -19.85 -4.17
C ARG A 107 -17.87 -21.07 -4.87
N ARG A 108 -18.82 -20.86 -5.81
CA ARG A 108 -19.38 -21.91 -6.63
C ARG A 108 -18.31 -22.64 -7.41
N GLU A 109 -17.48 -21.94 -8.16
CA GLU A 109 -16.38 -22.51 -8.95
C GLU A 109 -15.42 -23.32 -8.08
N LEU A 110 -15.01 -22.78 -6.92
CA LEU A 110 -14.10 -23.44 -5.98
C LEU A 110 -14.71 -24.72 -5.42
N LEU A 111 -15.97 -24.66 -4.95
CA LEU A 111 -16.62 -25.79 -4.31
C LEU A 111 -17.02 -26.86 -5.33
N ASP A 112 -17.41 -26.47 -6.54
CA ASP A 112 -17.77 -27.43 -7.60
C ASP A 112 -16.56 -28.26 -8.06
N ARG A 113 -15.37 -27.69 -8.11
CA ARG A 113 -14.13 -28.45 -8.39
C ARG A 113 -13.89 -29.60 -7.40
N ALA A 114 -14.33 -29.46 -6.14
CA ALA A 114 -14.15 -30.45 -5.09
C ALA A 114 -15.36 -31.40 -4.94
N LEU A 115 -16.57 -30.88 -5.14
CA LEU A 115 -17.82 -31.58 -4.84
C LEU A 115 -18.57 -32.08 -6.09
N HIS A 116 -18.23 -31.57 -7.27
CA HIS A 116 -18.85 -31.95 -8.58
C HIS A 116 -20.37 -31.89 -8.56
N PHE A 117 -20.95 -30.75 -8.18
CA PHE A 117 -22.39 -30.58 -8.00
C PHE A 117 -23.09 -29.80 -9.12
N SER A 118 -22.37 -29.23 -10.09
CA SER A 118 -22.98 -28.37 -11.14
C SER A 118 -24.05 -29.06 -11.97
N GLY A 119 -23.98 -30.40 -12.12
CA GLY A 119 -25.04 -31.19 -12.79
C GLY A 119 -26.22 -31.53 -11.88
N ALA A 120 -26.12 -31.34 -10.55
CA ALA A 120 -27.13 -31.71 -9.57
C ALA A 120 -27.98 -30.53 -9.08
N LEU A 121 -27.48 -29.30 -9.23
CA LEU A 121 -28.18 -28.09 -8.83
C LEU A 121 -28.79 -27.38 -10.04
N HIS A 122 -30.02 -26.89 -9.90
CA HIS A 122 -30.62 -25.99 -10.90
C HIS A 122 -29.85 -24.66 -10.89
N ALA A 123 -29.07 -24.37 -11.94
CA ALA A 123 -28.33 -23.13 -12.07
C ALA A 123 -29.24 -22.04 -12.67
N PRO A 124 -29.33 -20.85 -12.04
CA PRO A 124 -29.97 -19.68 -12.63
C PRO A 124 -29.19 -19.17 -13.85
N THR A 125 -29.82 -18.37 -14.69
CA THR A 125 -29.20 -17.79 -15.89
C THR A 125 -28.16 -16.71 -15.55
N CYS A 126 -28.28 -16.03 -14.39
CA CYS A 126 -27.36 -14.98 -13.90
C CYS A 126 -27.05 -13.90 -14.96
N PRO A 127 -28.03 -13.16 -15.50
CA PRO A 127 -27.82 -12.25 -16.62
C PRO A 127 -26.79 -11.13 -16.30
N ALA A 128 -26.83 -10.55 -15.12
CA ALA A 128 -25.87 -9.51 -14.72
C ALA A 128 -24.41 -10.05 -14.63
N LEU A 129 -24.22 -11.24 -14.05
CA LEU A 129 -22.91 -11.90 -14.03
C LEU A 129 -22.44 -12.27 -15.45
N ALA A 130 -23.35 -12.74 -16.31
CA ALA A 130 -23.01 -13.08 -17.69
C ALA A 130 -22.57 -11.85 -18.48
N GLN A 131 -23.24 -10.72 -18.31
CA GLN A 131 -22.85 -9.44 -18.91
C GLN A 131 -21.47 -8.99 -18.40
N TYR A 132 -21.23 -9.01 -17.09
CA TYR A 132 -19.94 -8.67 -16.49
C TYR A 132 -18.79 -9.52 -17.04
N LEU A 133 -19.00 -10.84 -17.15
CA LEU A 133 -17.98 -11.75 -17.68
C LEU A 133 -17.72 -11.51 -19.17
N ALA A 134 -18.76 -11.24 -19.97
CA ALA A 134 -18.60 -10.91 -21.39
C ALA A 134 -17.90 -9.55 -21.60
N GLU A 135 -18.13 -8.61 -20.70
CA GLU A 135 -17.49 -7.29 -20.74
C GLU A 135 -16.02 -7.36 -20.37
N LEU A 136 -15.65 -8.08 -19.32
CA LEU A 136 -14.24 -8.14 -18.86
C LEU A 136 -13.40 -9.18 -19.60
N ASP A 137 -13.87 -10.39 -19.78
CA ASP A 137 -13.25 -11.56 -20.44
C ASP A 137 -11.69 -11.51 -20.49
N PRO A 138 -11.01 -11.48 -19.34
CA PRO A 138 -9.57 -11.29 -19.33
C PRO A 138 -8.82 -12.57 -19.70
N GLU A 139 -7.79 -12.42 -20.53
CA GLU A 139 -6.82 -13.49 -20.86
C GLU A 139 -5.63 -13.50 -19.90
N SER A 140 -5.20 -12.32 -19.46
CA SER A 140 -4.04 -12.16 -18.59
C SER A 140 -4.22 -11.02 -17.58
N VAL A 141 -3.38 -11.05 -16.55
CA VAL A 141 -3.39 -10.10 -15.43
C VAL A 141 -2.00 -9.56 -15.21
N ALA A 142 -1.92 -8.26 -14.98
CA ALA A 142 -0.72 -7.61 -14.51
C ALA A 142 -0.99 -6.81 -13.22
N VAL A 143 0.03 -6.68 -12.38
CA VAL A 143 0.06 -5.68 -11.32
C VAL A 143 0.69 -4.41 -11.89
N VAL A 144 0.05 -3.27 -11.68
CA VAL A 144 0.55 -1.97 -12.08
C VAL A 144 0.89 -1.16 -10.83
N TYR A 145 2.09 -0.61 -10.82
CA TYR A 145 2.56 0.31 -9.80
C TYR A 145 2.72 1.70 -10.41
N ALA A 146 2.01 2.68 -9.85
CA ALA A 146 2.19 4.08 -10.16
C ALA A 146 3.13 4.71 -9.12
N ALA A 147 4.21 5.33 -9.59
CA ALA A 147 5.25 5.93 -8.75
C ALA A 147 4.67 6.99 -7.79
N ASN A 148 5.45 7.36 -6.78
CA ASN A 148 5.07 8.31 -5.74
C ASN A 148 4.67 9.67 -6.33
N TYR A 149 3.65 10.31 -5.72
CA TYR A 149 3.16 11.63 -6.13
C TYR A 149 2.89 12.50 -4.91
N LEU A 150 3.73 13.52 -4.70
CA LEU A 150 3.68 14.32 -3.48
C LEU A 150 2.60 15.40 -3.44
N ASN A 151 1.98 15.72 -4.58
CA ASN A 151 0.91 16.73 -4.59
C ASN A 151 -0.43 16.20 -4.01
N ASN A 152 -0.50 14.89 -3.73
CA ASN A 152 -1.63 14.25 -3.08
C ASN A 152 -1.11 13.33 -1.95
N PRO A 153 -1.47 13.59 -0.68
CA PRO A 153 -1.01 12.79 0.45
C PRO A 153 -1.33 11.29 0.34
N ALA A 154 -2.48 10.94 -0.23
CA ALA A 154 -2.87 9.54 -0.45
C ALA A 154 -1.99 8.83 -1.50
N SER A 155 -1.38 9.58 -2.41
CA SER A 155 -0.50 9.08 -3.48
C SER A 155 0.99 9.23 -3.16
N ALA A 156 1.33 9.79 -1.99
CA ALA A 156 2.72 10.04 -1.59
C ALA A 156 3.58 8.77 -1.54
N PHE A 157 2.97 7.61 -1.27
CA PHE A 157 3.63 6.31 -1.21
C PHE A 157 3.58 5.51 -2.51
N GLY A 158 2.96 6.06 -3.56
CA GLY A 158 2.63 5.31 -4.77
C GLY A 158 1.24 4.69 -4.71
N HIS A 159 0.88 3.97 -5.77
CA HIS A 159 -0.40 3.24 -5.85
C HIS A 159 -0.23 1.93 -6.60
N THR A 160 -0.99 0.90 -6.21
CA THR A 160 -0.96 -0.42 -6.86
C THR A 160 -2.37 -0.83 -7.23
N PHE A 161 -2.54 -1.32 -8.46
CA PHE A 161 -3.82 -1.81 -8.99
C PHE A 161 -3.59 -2.95 -9.99
N LEU A 162 -4.66 -3.63 -10.39
CA LEU A 162 -4.61 -4.69 -11.39
C LEU A 162 -4.94 -4.16 -12.78
N ARG A 163 -4.26 -4.69 -13.79
CA ARG A 163 -4.64 -4.60 -15.19
C ARG A 163 -5.18 -5.96 -15.62
N LEU A 164 -6.42 -6.00 -16.10
CA LEU A 164 -7.06 -7.15 -16.72
C LEU A 164 -7.03 -6.95 -18.22
N GLN A 165 -6.26 -7.76 -18.94
CA GLN A 165 -6.10 -7.68 -20.39
C GLN A 165 -7.05 -8.64 -21.09
N LYS A 166 -7.90 -8.12 -21.96
CA LYS A 166 -8.71 -8.95 -22.87
C LYS A 166 -7.89 -9.59 -23.96
N GLN A 167 -8.38 -10.71 -24.46
CA GLN A 167 -7.85 -11.28 -25.69
C GLN A 167 -8.05 -10.30 -26.84
N ARG A 168 -7.01 -10.07 -27.63
CA ARG A 168 -7.12 -9.24 -28.83
C ARG A 168 -7.93 -10.01 -29.89
N PRO A 169 -9.03 -9.44 -30.40
CA PRO A 169 -9.75 -10.00 -31.54
C PRO A 169 -8.85 -10.07 -32.77
N ALA A 170 -9.01 -11.09 -33.59
CA ALA A 170 -8.17 -11.33 -34.77
C ALA A 170 -8.21 -10.13 -35.77
N VAL A 171 -9.29 -9.37 -35.77
CA VAL A 171 -9.46 -8.15 -36.59
C VAL A 171 -9.82 -7.00 -35.64
N SER A 172 -8.80 -6.40 -35.02
CA SER A 172 -9.01 -5.24 -34.15
C SER A 172 -7.85 -4.26 -34.31
N ASN A 173 -8.17 -2.98 -34.50
CA ASN A 173 -7.23 -1.87 -34.50
C ASN A 173 -7.07 -1.25 -33.10
N ALA A 174 -7.79 -1.76 -32.07
CA ALA A 174 -7.70 -1.26 -30.72
C ALA A 174 -6.30 -1.49 -30.13
N SER A 175 -5.80 -0.54 -29.36
CA SER A 175 -4.56 -0.66 -28.61
C SER A 175 -4.72 -1.66 -27.45
N ASP A 176 -3.62 -2.14 -26.89
CA ASP A 176 -3.65 -3.01 -25.70
C ASP A 176 -4.25 -2.31 -24.48
N ASP A 177 -4.17 -0.98 -24.42
CA ASP A 177 -4.73 -0.19 -23.32
C ASP A 177 -6.26 -0.04 -23.46
N GLU A 178 -6.78 0.11 -24.67
CA GLU A 178 -8.23 0.13 -24.94
C GLU A 178 -8.88 -1.23 -24.67
N LEU A 179 -8.11 -2.31 -24.82
CA LEU A 179 -8.55 -3.69 -24.55
C LEU A 179 -8.29 -4.13 -23.10
N ALA A 180 -8.07 -3.19 -22.18
CA ALA A 180 -7.78 -3.53 -20.80
C ALA A 180 -8.64 -2.76 -19.80
N TYR A 181 -8.88 -3.38 -18.65
CA TYR A 181 -9.51 -2.75 -17.49
C TYR A 181 -8.49 -2.59 -16.37
N GLY A 182 -8.52 -1.42 -15.73
CA GLY A 182 -7.88 -1.18 -14.44
C GLY A 182 -8.84 -1.55 -13.31
N VAL A 183 -8.36 -2.36 -12.36
CA VAL A 183 -9.12 -2.70 -11.15
C VAL A 183 -8.34 -2.19 -9.95
N GLU A 184 -8.87 -1.18 -9.28
CA GLU A 184 -8.25 -0.59 -8.10
C GLU A 184 -9.07 -0.86 -6.85
N TYR A 185 -8.37 -1.03 -5.73
CA TYR A 185 -8.98 -0.99 -4.41
C TYR A 185 -8.65 0.36 -3.78
N SER A 186 -9.67 1.13 -3.44
CA SER A 186 -9.52 2.50 -2.94
C SER A 186 -10.49 2.83 -1.83
N ALA A 187 -10.11 3.74 -0.94
CA ALA A 187 -10.98 4.26 0.11
C ALA A 187 -12.16 5.03 -0.50
N ASN A 188 -13.35 4.79 0.02
CA ASN A 188 -14.52 5.61 -0.27
C ASN A 188 -14.59 6.72 0.78
N THR A 189 -14.01 7.88 0.46
CA THR A 189 -13.84 8.99 1.40
C THR A 189 -15.11 9.86 1.46
N ASP A 190 -15.45 10.33 2.65
CA ASP A 190 -16.63 11.13 2.97
C ASP A 190 -16.26 12.50 3.56
N THR A 191 -14.98 12.89 3.48
CA THR A 191 -14.49 14.16 4.05
C THR A 191 -13.31 14.71 3.27
N ASP A 192 -13.29 16.03 3.09
CA ASP A 192 -12.17 16.78 2.51
C ASP A 192 -11.31 17.47 3.60
N ASN A 193 -11.71 17.37 4.87
CA ASN A 193 -10.94 17.94 5.98
C ASN A 193 -9.66 17.12 6.20
N PRO A 194 -8.44 17.69 6.07
CA PRO A 194 -7.18 16.93 6.12
C PRO A 194 -6.96 16.16 7.42
N PHE A 195 -7.41 16.72 8.57
CA PHE A 195 -7.27 16.05 9.87
C PHE A 195 -8.16 14.80 9.94
N TRP A 196 -9.46 14.95 9.62
CA TRP A 196 -10.39 13.83 9.62
C TRP A 196 -10.06 12.78 8.56
N TYR A 197 -9.58 13.23 7.40
CA TYR A 197 -9.09 12.35 6.34
C TYR A 197 -7.93 11.48 6.83
N ALA A 198 -6.91 12.08 7.44
CA ALA A 198 -5.78 11.34 8.01
C ALA A 198 -6.22 10.42 9.15
N PHE A 199 -7.03 10.91 10.10
CA PHE A 199 -7.51 10.12 11.23
C PHE A 199 -8.32 8.89 10.78
N LYS A 200 -9.32 9.07 9.91
CA LYS A 200 -10.15 7.96 9.41
C LYS A 200 -9.33 6.95 8.62
N GLY A 201 -8.40 7.42 7.78
CA GLY A 201 -7.52 6.55 6.99
C GLY A 201 -6.53 5.74 7.84
N LEU A 202 -6.04 6.31 8.94
CA LEU A 202 -5.16 5.59 9.88
C LEU A 202 -5.92 4.60 10.76
N THR A 203 -7.18 4.87 11.07
CA THR A 203 -8.00 4.06 11.99
C THR A 203 -8.95 3.08 11.30
N GLY A 204 -8.98 3.03 9.96
CA GLY A 204 -9.82 2.10 9.19
C GLY A 204 -11.29 2.48 9.14
N LEU A 205 -11.62 3.76 9.26
CA LEU A 205 -13.00 4.24 9.24
C LEU A 205 -13.51 4.56 7.83
N PHE A 206 -12.69 4.38 6.80
CA PHE A 206 -13.15 4.45 5.41
C PHE A 206 -13.44 3.05 4.89
N PRO A 207 -14.63 2.81 4.30
CA PRO A 207 -14.86 1.59 3.54
C PRO A 207 -14.00 1.61 2.29
N GLY A 208 -13.24 0.55 2.06
CA GLY A 208 -12.48 0.34 0.84
C GLY A 208 -13.27 -0.54 -0.12
N VAL A 209 -13.28 -0.18 -1.39
CA VAL A 209 -14.05 -0.85 -2.44
C VAL A 209 -13.21 -1.10 -3.69
N PHE A 210 -13.51 -2.19 -4.39
CA PHE A 210 -12.96 -2.46 -5.71
C PHE A 210 -13.74 -1.68 -6.78
N ARG A 211 -13.01 -0.95 -7.64
CA ARG A 211 -13.57 -0.18 -8.74
C ARG A 211 -12.93 -0.60 -10.06
N PHE A 212 -13.75 -0.59 -11.11
CA PHE A 212 -13.33 -0.92 -12.46
C PHE A 212 -13.31 0.35 -13.31
N HIS A 213 -12.24 0.54 -14.06
CA HIS A 213 -12.02 1.69 -14.93
C HIS A 213 -11.49 1.23 -16.29
N SER A 214 -11.69 2.01 -17.35
CA SER A 214 -10.88 1.85 -18.56
C SER A 214 -9.41 2.00 -18.20
N PHE A 215 -8.56 1.05 -18.61
CA PHE A 215 -7.13 1.12 -18.34
C PHE A 215 -6.50 2.32 -19.06
N GLU A 216 -6.94 2.62 -20.29
CA GLU A 216 -6.50 3.78 -21.04
C GLU A 216 -6.76 5.09 -20.27
N ALA A 217 -7.97 5.26 -19.70
CA ALA A 217 -8.30 6.43 -18.89
C ALA A 217 -7.37 6.57 -17.67
N LYS A 218 -7.05 5.45 -17.00
CA LYS A 218 -6.10 5.44 -15.88
C LYS A 218 -4.68 5.78 -16.30
N VAL A 219 -4.23 5.28 -17.44
CA VAL A 219 -2.92 5.65 -18.01
C VAL A 219 -2.85 7.15 -18.27
N HIS A 220 -3.91 7.72 -18.87
CA HIS A 220 -3.97 9.16 -19.11
C HIS A 220 -3.96 9.99 -17.82
N GLU A 221 -4.69 9.56 -16.79
CA GLU A 221 -4.70 10.18 -15.47
C GLU A 221 -3.29 10.23 -14.87
N TYR A 222 -2.59 9.09 -14.85
CA TYR A 222 -1.26 9.00 -14.24
C TYR A 222 -0.17 9.66 -15.09
N GLU A 223 -0.09 9.38 -16.40
CA GLU A 223 0.98 9.90 -17.24
C GLU A 223 0.88 11.42 -17.48
N ARG A 224 -0.35 11.95 -17.65
CA ARG A 224 -0.59 13.36 -18.01
C ARG A 224 -1.08 14.20 -16.85
N GLY A 225 -2.05 13.70 -16.07
CA GLY A 225 -2.65 14.44 -14.97
C GLY A 225 -1.73 14.55 -13.76
N GLU A 226 -1.19 13.42 -13.32
CA GLU A 226 -0.34 13.35 -12.11
C GLU A 226 1.16 13.28 -12.44
N ALA A 227 1.55 13.14 -13.69
CA ALA A 227 2.94 13.03 -14.15
C ALA A 227 3.72 11.90 -13.44
N ARG A 228 3.09 10.74 -13.24
CA ARG A 228 3.64 9.56 -12.58
C ARG A 228 4.11 8.51 -13.57
N ASP A 229 5.26 7.95 -13.32
CA ASP A 229 5.75 6.79 -14.04
C ASP A 229 4.97 5.54 -13.65
N LEU A 230 4.72 4.65 -14.61
CA LEU A 230 4.04 3.39 -14.40
C LEU A 230 4.97 2.22 -14.64
N TRP A 231 4.89 1.24 -13.76
CA TRP A 231 5.54 -0.06 -13.88
C TRP A 231 4.48 -1.14 -13.94
N GLN A 232 4.52 -1.96 -14.98
CA GLN A 232 3.60 -3.08 -15.16
C GLN A 232 4.36 -4.39 -15.02
N TYR A 233 3.79 -5.32 -14.26
CA TYR A 233 4.33 -6.64 -13.95
C TYR A 233 3.33 -7.69 -14.40
N ASP A 234 3.58 -8.32 -15.55
CA ASP A 234 2.70 -9.34 -16.10
C ASP A 234 2.87 -10.64 -15.32
N LEU A 235 1.75 -11.22 -14.86
CA LEU A 235 1.77 -12.37 -13.96
C LEU A 235 1.61 -13.70 -14.68
N ALA A 236 2.31 -14.71 -14.18
CA ALA A 236 2.21 -16.10 -14.64
C ALA A 236 1.02 -16.80 -13.97
N LEU A 237 -0.20 -16.34 -14.25
CA LEU A 237 -1.43 -17.00 -13.84
C LEU A 237 -1.95 -17.92 -14.95
N SER A 238 -2.52 -19.05 -14.56
CA SER A 238 -3.25 -19.93 -15.48
C SER A 238 -4.61 -19.33 -15.83
N ARG A 239 -5.21 -19.75 -16.95
CA ARG A 239 -6.58 -19.32 -17.32
C ARG A 239 -7.61 -19.60 -16.22
N ALA A 240 -7.48 -20.71 -15.49
CA ALA A 240 -8.36 -21.04 -14.38
C ALA A 240 -8.20 -20.08 -13.18
N GLU A 241 -6.98 -19.61 -12.92
CA GLU A 241 -6.70 -18.61 -11.88
C GLU A 241 -7.18 -17.21 -12.30
N VAL A 242 -6.97 -16.82 -13.55
CA VAL A 242 -7.51 -15.57 -14.11
C VAL A 242 -9.05 -15.57 -14.02
N ARG A 243 -9.69 -16.67 -14.42
CA ARG A 243 -11.14 -16.82 -14.30
C ARG A 243 -11.60 -16.71 -12.84
N LEU A 244 -10.97 -17.43 -11.92
CA LEU A 244 -11.34 -17.38 -10.50
C LEU A 244 -11.13 -15.98 -9.91
N LEU A 245 -10.10 -15.25 -10.32
CA LEU A 245 -9.87 -13.85 -9.95
C LEU A 245 -11.04 -12.97 -10.42
N THR A 246 -11.46 -13.12 -11.67
CA THR A 246 -12.58 -12.34 -12.23
C THR A 246 -13.87 -12.59 -11.49
N LEU A 247 -14.19 -13.86 -11.20
CA LEU A 247 -15.37 -14.23 -10.42
C LEU A 247 -15.29 -13.70 -8.97
N HIS A 248 -14.10 -13.72 -8.37
CA HIS A 248 -13.91 -13.21 -7.02
C HIS A 248 -14.03 -11.69 -6.94
N LEU A 249 -13.55 -10.97 -7.95
CA LEU A 249 -13.73 -9.53 -8.05
C LEU A 249 -15.22 -9.14 -8.17
N TRP A 250 -16.05 -9.98 -8.81
CA TRP A 250 -17.51 -9.82 -8.81
C TRP A 250 -18.07 -9.89 -7.38
N GLU A 251 -17.67 -10.88 -6.58
CA GLU A 251 -18.11 -11.01 -5.19
C GLU A 251 -17.65 -9.83 -4.33
N LEU A 252 -16.43 -9.35 -4.54
CA LEU A 252 -15.84 -8.23 -3.79
C LEU A 252 -16.42 -6.87 -4.21
N SER A 253 -16.92 -6.72 -5.44
CA SER A 253 -17.53 -5.46 -5.89
C SER A 253 -18.84 -5.15 -5.18
N ALA A 254 -19.51 -6.17 -4.62
CA ALA A 254 -20.76 -6.04 -3.87
C ALA A 254 -20.56 -5.83 -2.36
N THR A 255 -19.33 -5.67 -1.90
CA THR A 255 -18.99 -5.55 -0.47
C THR A 255 -17.88 -4.52 -0.25
N HIS A 256 -17.44 -4.36 0.99
CA HIS A 256 -16.30 -3.53 1.33
C HIS A 256 -15.41 -4.20 2.38
N LEU A 257 -14.17 -3.75 2.44
CA LEU A 257 -13.22 -4.07 3.50
C LEU A 257 -12.74 -2.72 4.10
N ASP A 258 -12.50 -2.64 5.39
CA ASP A 258 -12.03 -1.41 6.01
C ASP A 258 -10.64 -1.04 5.51
N TYR A 259 -10.50 0.23 5.05
CA TYR A 259 -9.27 0.73 4.44
C TYR A 259 -8.35 1.36 5.48
N TYR A 260 -7.16 0.80 5.66
CA TYR A 260 -6.12 1.32 6.55
C TYR A 260 -4.92 1.80 5.73
N TYR A 261 -4.58 3.06 5.78
CA TYR A 261 -3.51 3.65 4.96
C TYR A 261 -2.15 2.95 5.10
N LEU A 262 -1.82 2.47 6.29
CA LEU A 262 -0.50 1.90 6.57
C LEU A 262 -0.47 0.37 6.57
N THR A 263 -1.61 -0.33 6.57
CA THR A 263 -1.62 -1.79 6.73
C THR A 263 -2.46 -2.51 5.69
N LYS A 264 -3.76 -2.21 5.62
CA LYS A 264 -4.72 -2.85 4.70
C LYS A 264 -5.16 -1.86 3.62
N ASN A 265 -4.22 -1.40 2.84
CA ASN A 265 -4.41 -0.42 1.76
C ASN A 265 -4.62 -1.09 0.39
N CYS A 266 -4.55 -0.28 -0.68
CA CYS A 266 -4.72 -0.75 -2.06
C CYS A 266 -3.79 -1.93 -2.37
N SER A 267 -2.54 -1.83 -2.03
CA SER A 267 -1.52 -2.84 -2.34
C SER A 267 -1.75 -4.15 -1.60
N TYR A 268 -2.07 -4.09 -0.31
CA TYR A 268 -2.38 -5.27 0.49
C TYR A 268 -3.55 -6.08 -0.11
N HIS A 269 -4.68 -5.38 -0.38
CA HIS A 269 -5.87 -6.07 -0.87
C HIS A 269 -5.73 -6.57 -2.31
N VAL A 270 -4.94 -5.89 -3.16
CA VAL A 270 -4.57 -6.43 -4.47
C VAL A 270 -3.84 -7.76 -4.33
N LEU A 271 -2.82 -7.85 -3.47
CA LEU A 271 -2.09 -9.11 -3.26
C LEU A 271 -2.95 -10.19 -2.61
N ALA A 272 -3.78 -9.83 -1.61
CA ALA A 272 -4.70 -10.79 -0.96
C ALA A 272 -5.73 -11.37 -1.95
N THR A 273 -6.19 -10.56 -2.90
CA THR A 273 -7.13 -10.99 -3.95
C THR A 273 -6.44 -11.92 -4.97
N LEU A 274 -5.16 -11.67 -5.32
CA LEU A 274 -4.36 -12.58 -6.13
C LEU A 274 -4.16 -13.94 -5.45
N GLU A 275 -3.87 -13.95 -4.13
CA GLU A 275 -3.77 -15.19 -3.35
C GLU A 275 -5.09 -15.96 -3.28
N ALA A 276 -6.23 -15.26 -3.22
CA ALA A 276 -7.54 -15.88 -3.22
C ALA A 276 -7.81 -16.65 -4.52
N ALA A 277 -7.40 -16.07 -5.65
CA ALA A 277 -7.55 -16.67 -6.98
C ALA A 277 -6.51 -17.77 -7.28
N ALA A 278 -5.30 -17.63 -6.76
CA ALA A 278 -4.18 -18.54 -6.95
C ALA A 278 -3.59 -18.98 -5.60
N PRO A 279 -4.21 -19.93 -4.88
CA PRO A 279 -3.80 -20.32 -3.52
C PRO A 279 -2.38 -20.90 -3.41
N ARG A 280 -1.76 -21.24 -4.52
CA ARG A 280 -0.34 -21.66 -4.60
C ARG A 280 0.65 -20.52 -4.37
N ILE A 281 0.19 -19.25 -4.48
CA ILE A 281 1.01 -18.06 -4.34
C ILE A 281 0.93 -17.56 -2.90
N ASP A 282 2.06 -17.23 -2.30
CA ASP A 282 2.13 -16.60 -0.98
C ASP A 282 2.81 -15.23 -1.13
N LEU A 283 2.04 -14.17 -0.99
CA LEU A 283 2.48 -12.78 -1.18
C LEU A 283 2.38 -11.97 0.12
N VAL A 284 1.24 -12.11 0.80
CA VAL A 284 0.91 -11.30 1.97
C VAL A 284 1.81 -11.62 3.16
N SER A 285 2.28 -12.87 3.30
CA SER A 285 3.21 -13.26 4.37
C SER A 285 4.59 -12.60 4.27
N HIS A 286 4.93 -12.07 3.09
CA HIS A 286 6.19 -11.36 2.83
C HIS A 286 6.10 -9.86 3.10
N LEU A 287 4.93 -9.36 3.48
CA LEU A 287 4.72 -7.95 3.77
C LEU A 287 5.06 -7.64 5.23
N ASN A 288 5.62 -6.47 5.45
CA ASN A 288 5.87 -5.93 6.76
C ASN A 288 4.56 -5.44 7.44
N PHE A 289 4.65 -5.04 8.72
CA PHE A 289 3.51 -4.47 9.44
C PHE A 289 2.97 -3.22 8.72
N VAL A 290 3.85 -2.36 8.23
CA VAL A 290 3.48 -1.26 7.32
C VAL A 290 3.62 -1.74 5.90
N VAL A 291 2.53 -1.65 5.15
CA VAL A 291 2.47 -2.10 3.76
C VAL A 291 2.53 -0.88 2.84
N LEU A 292 3.61 -0.76 2.11
CA LEU A 292 3.76 0.28 1.11
C LEU A 292 3.65 -0.32 -0.31
N PRO A 293 3.10 0.45 -1.27
CA PRO A 293 2.92 -0.03 -2.64
C PRO A 293 4.18 -0.61 -3.27
N ARG A 294 5.35 -0.03 -2.99
CA ARG A 294 6.64 -0.51 -3.47
C ARG A 294 7.02 -1.88 -2.90
N ASP A 295 6.77 -2.12 -1.61
CA ASP A 295 7.11 -3.38 -0.97
C ASP A 295 6.26 -4.53 -1.50
N THR A 296 5.05 -4.24 -1.96
CA THR A 296 4.19 -5.24 -2.62
C THR A 296 4.77 -5.71 -3.95
N ILE A 297 5.50 -4.83 -4.68
CA ILE A 297 6.21 -5.24 -5.88
C ILE A 297 7.36 -6.18 -5.54
N LYS A 298 8.10 -5.93 -4.46
CA LYS A 298 9.13 -6.87 -3.97
C LYS A 298 8.54 -8.23 -3.64
N ALA A 299 7.35 -8.27 -3.02
CA ALA A 299 6.66 -9.52 -2.70
C ALA A 299 6.35 -10.37 -3.94
N LEU A 300 6.03 -9.77 -5.09
CA LEU A 300 5.85 -10.50 -6.35
C LEU A 300 7.09 -11.28 -6.76
N TYR A 301 8.28 -10.71 -6.56
CA TYR A 301 9.57 -11.33 -6.90
C TYR A 301 10.03 -12.37 -5.87
N ARG A 302 9.41 -12.41 -4.67
CA ARG A 302 9.64 -13.50 -3.69
C ARG A 302 9.06 -14.83 -4.15
N VAL A 303 8.12 -14.83 -5.09
CA VAL A 303 7.54 -16.02 -5.69
C VAL A 303 8.22 -16.29 -7.04
N PRO A 304 9.11 -17.30 -7.15
CA PRO A 304 9.86 -17.58 -8.37
C PRO A 304 8.94 -17.81 -9.57
N GLY A 305 9.20 -17.14 -10.68
CA GLY A 305 8.46 -17.31 -11.94
C GLY A 305 7.05 -16.70 -11.95
N LEU A 306 6.63 -15.96 -10.89
CA LEU A 306 5.34 -15.28 -10.88
C LEU A 306 5.31 -14.09 -11.85
N VAL A 307 6.36 -13.28 -11.88
CA VAL A 307 6.49 -12.17 -12.84
C VAL A 307 7.12 -12.70 -14.13
N ARG A 308 6.40 -12.56 -15.25
CA ARG A 308 6.88 -12.96 -16.60
C ARG A 308 7.68 -11.84 -17.24
N THR A 309 7.09 -10.65 -17.29
CA THR A 309 7.69 -9.47 -17.93
C THR A 309 7.45 -8.25 -17.06
N THR A 310 8.34 -7.27 -17.22
CA THR A 310 8.22 -5.96 -16.57
C THR A 310 8.31 -4.89 -17.63
N THR A 311 7.32 -4.01 -17.68
CA THR A 311 7.25 -2.91 -18.64
C THR A 311 7.28 -1.58 -17.88
N TYR A 312 8.15 -0.66 -18.32
CA TYR A 312 8.23 0.70 -17.81
C TYR A 312 7.57 1.69 -18.78
N ARG A 313 6.70 2.54 -18.27
CA ARG A 313 6.02 3.62 -19.00
C ARG A 313 6.35 4.95 -18.32
N PRO A 314 7.21 5.77 -18.95
CA PRO A 314 7.55 7.08 -18.42
C PRO A 314 6.38 8.05 -18.54
N SER A 315 6.16 8.86 -17.50
CA SER A 315 5.27 10.01 -17.53
C SER A 315 5.72 11.08 -18.54
N LEU A 316 4.87 12.04 -18.84
CA LEU A 316 5.27 13.20 -19.67
C LEU A 316 6.47 13.94 -19.06
N ARG A 317 6.50 14.08 -17.72
CA ARG A 317 7.63 14.71 -17.03
C ARG A 317 8.91 13.90 -17.23
N SER A 318 8.89 12.59 -17.03
CA SER A 318 10.06 11.72 -17.21
C SER A 318 10.57 11.71 -18.66
N ARG A 319 9.66 11.83 -19.64
CA ARG A 319 10.02 11.98 -21.07
C ARG A 319 10.67 13.34 -21.38
N SER A 320 10.46 14.37 -20.56
CA SER A 320 11.09 15.68 -20.71
C SER A 320 12.48 15.77 -20.07
N LEU A 321 12.87 14.79 -19.26
CA LEU A 321 14.20 14.74 -18.63
C LEU A 321 15.31 14.46 -19.66
N PRO A 322 16.58 14.77 -19.34
CA PRO A 322 17.72 14.45 -20.19
C PRO A 322 17.76 12.96 -20.56
N GLN A 323 18.24 12.65 -21.76
CA GLN A 323 18.26 11.27 -22.28
C GLN A 323 19.02 10.29 -21.39
N VAL A 324 20.06 10.74 -20.68
CA VAL A 324 20.82 9.91 -19.75
C VAL A 324 19.92 9.39 -18.64
N VAL A 325 19.08 10.25 -18.03
CA VAL A 325 18.12 9.87 -16.99
C VAL A 325 17.05 8.92 -17.55
N GLN A 326 16.52 9.22 -18.74
CA GLN A 326 15.54 8.36 -19.40
C GLN A 326 16.07 6.93 -19.67
N ARG A 327 17.33 6.79 -20.03
CA ARG A 327 17.98 5.49 -20.27
C ARG A 327 18.23 4.70 -18.97
N GLU A 328 18.44 5.37 -17.86
CA GLU A 328 18.66 4.75 -16.56
C GLU A 328 17.36 4.39 -15.83
N ALA A 329 16.27 5.11 -16.09
CA ALA A 329 15.00 4.92 -15.43
C ALA A 329 14.50 3.45 -15.42
N PRO A 330 14.57 2.68 -16.53
CA PRO A 330 14.17 1.28 -16.51
C PRO A 330 15.01 0.38 -15.60
N ARG A 331 16.25 0.78 -15.29
CA ARG A 331 17.16 0.04 -14.38
C ARG A 331 16.86 0.33 -12.91
N LYS A 332 16.16 1.42 -12.61
CA LYS A 332 15.71 1.84 -11.28
C LYS A 332 14.31 1.32 -10.98
N ALA A 333 14.06 0.05 -11.29
CA ALA A 333 12.76 -0.57 -11.07
C ALA A 333 12.45 -0.68 -9.57
N PRO A 334 11.19 -0.49 -9.13
CA PRO A 334 10.78 -0.47 -7.72
C PRO A 334 11.22 -1.68 -6.90
N GLN A 335 11.34 -2.86 -7.52
CA GLN A 335 11.81 -4.07 -6.84
C GLN A 335 13.28 -4.02 -6.43
N SER A 336 14.11 -3.15 -7.04
CA SER A 336 15.53 -2.97 -6.69
C SER A 336 15.77 -2.01 -5.53
N ALA A 337 14.72 -1.30 -5.09
CA ALA A 337 14.82 -0.37 -3.98
C ALA A 337 15.19 -1.07 -2.66
N HIS A 338 15.78 -0.32 -1.72
CA HIS A 338 15.99 -0.80 -0.35
C HIS A 338 14.64 -1.05 0.37
N GLY A 339 14.64 -1.71 1.54
CA GLY A 339 13.45 -1.85 2.38
C GLY A 339 12.89 -0.51 2.83
N SER A 340 11.58 -0.42 3.00
CA SER A 340 10.89 0.84 3.33
C SER A 340 11.08 1.25 4.79
N MET A 341 11.29 0.30 5.68
CA MET A 341 11.61 0.53 7.09
C MET A 341 13.11 0.53 7.32
N ARG A 342 13.58 1.26 8.33
CA ARG A 342 15.01 1.37 8.63
C ARG A 342 15.27 1.28 10.13
N LEU A 343 16.19 0.39 10.53
CA LEU A 343 16.85 0.43 11.83
C LEU A 343 18.21 1.11 11.67
N THR A 344 18.54 2.02 12.57
CA THR A 344 19.83 2.73 12.60
C THR A 344 20.51 2.47 13.94
N LEU A 345 21.77 2.07 13.90
CA LEU A 345 22.64 1.97 15.08
C LEU A 345 23.84 2.87 14.87
N GLY A 346 24.13 3.74 15.82
CA GLY A 346 25.19 4.72 15.67
C GLY A 346 25.97 4.95 16.95
N SER A 347 27.25 5.34 16.80
CA SER A 347 28.14 5.75 17.86
C SER A 347 28.80 7.08 17.47
N GLY A 348 28.92 8.02 18.40
CA GLY A 348 29.42 9.34 18.08
C GLY A 348 30.06 10.07 19.26
N ILE A 349 30.59 11.24 18.95
CA ILE A 349 31.18 12.17 19.92
C ILE A 349 30.49 13.53 19.80
N THR A 350 30.33 14.21 20.93
CA THR A 350 29.75 15.55 21.00
C THR A 350 30.62 16.49 21.80
N THR A 351 30.66 17.75 21.36
CA THR A 351 31.33 18.81 22.10
C THR A 351 30.51 19.37 23.25
N GLN A 352 29.18 19.16 23.24
CA GLN A 352 28.29 19.72 24.25
C GLN A 352 28.64 19.27 25.67
N TYR A 353 28.95 17.98 25.84
CA TYR A 353 29.33 17.40 27.14
C TYR A 353 30.77 16.86 27.14
N GLY A 354 31.54 17.05 26.05
CA GLY A 354 32.86 16.46 25.89
C GLY A 354 32.85 14.93 25.98
N SER A 355 31.77 14.30 25.60
CA SER A 355 31.51 12.86 25.79
C SER A 355 31.19 12.13 24.47
N SER A 356 31.15 10.81 24.55
CA SER A 356 30.63 9.95 23.48
C SER A 356 29.18 9.56 23.75
N PHE A 357 28.52 9.17 22.69
CA PHE A 357 27.11 8.75 22.74
C PHE A 357 26.82 7.59 21.80
N GLU A 358 25.80 6.82 22.12
CA GLU A 358 25.24 5.78 21.29
C GLU A 358 23.81 6.16 20.85
N THR A 359 23.43 5.75 19.64
CA THR A 359 22.07 5.99 19.13
C THR A 359 21.45 4.72 18.61
N ILE A 360 20.15 4.61 18.83
CA ILE A 360 19.28 3.65 18.15
C ILE A 360 18.14 4.41 17.50
N GLY A 361 17.93 4.18 16.22
CA GLY A 361 16.87 4.85 15.46
C GLY A 361 16.01 3.85 14.72
N TYR A 362 14.75 4.20 14.52
CA TYR A 362 13.81 3.43 13.73
C TYR A 362 12.97 4.37 12.86
N ARG A 363 12.93 4.11 11.55
CA ARG A 363 12.06 4.79 10.60
C ARG A 363 11.03 3.82 10.06
N LEU A 364 9.76 4.24 10.10
CA LEU A 364 8.63 3.41 9.68
C LEU A 364 8.45 3.40 8.15
N ALA A 365 8.69 4.54 7.48
CA ALA A 365 8.60 4.72 6.02
C ALA A 365 9.31 6.02 5.62
N LEU A 366 9.73 6.17 4.42
CA LEU A 366 9.97 5.40 3.23
C LEU A 366 11.47 5.48 2.91
N HIS A 367 11.94 6.69 2.48
CA HIS A 367 13.36 6.98 2.23
C HIS A 367 13.71 8.46 2.51
N ASP A 368 14.99 8.75 2.70
CA ASP A 368 15.57 10.09 2.74
C ASP A 368 16.54 10.33 1.56
N LEU A 369 16.93 11.61 1.34
CA LEU A 369 17.80 12.01 0.23
C LEU A 369 19.21 11.38 0.28
N SER A 370 19.60 10.75 1.37
CA SER A 370 20.88 10.06 1.53
C SER A 370 20.78 8.54 1.54
N ASP A 371 19.59 7.97 1.48
CA ASP A 371 19.40 6.52 1.34
C ASP A 371 19.90 6.00 -0.02
N PRO A 372 20.20 4.69 -0.16
CA PRO A 372 20.58 4.10 -1.44
C PRO A 372 19.56 4.45 -2.53
N PRO A 373 19.99 4.95 -3.70
CA PRO A 373 19.06 5.55 -4.67
C PRO A 373 18.41 4.54 -5.61
N ASP A 374 18.84 3.27 -5.61
CA ASP A 374 18.32 2.28 -6.56
C ASP A 374 16.84 1.99 -6.29
N GLY A 375 16.03 2.02 -7.36
CA GLY A 375 14.58 1.82 -7.27
C GLY A 375 13.81 2.98 -6.63
N GLU A 376 14.47 4.09 -6.28
CA GLU A 376 13.87 5.28 -5.69
C GLU A 376 13.75 6.42 -6.70
N MET A 377 12.82 7.32 -6.44
CA MET A 377 12.77 8.60 -7.14
C MET A 377 13.87 9.51 -6.56
N GLU A 378 14.90 9.79 -7.36
CA GLU A 378 15.94 10.72 -6.94
C GLU A 378 15.33 12.11 -6.66
N LEU A 379 15.94 12.84 -5.73
CA LEU A 379 15.54 14.19 -5.34
C LEU A 379 14.14 14.28 -4.68
N LEU A 380 13.61 13.15 -4.24
CA LEU A 380 12.40 13.04 -3.44
C LEU A 380 12.71 12.43 -2.08
N GLN A 381 12.13 12.98 -1.01
CA GLN A 381 12.19 12.40 0.34
C GLN A 381 10.78 12.24 0.89
N VAL A 382 10.52 11.07 1.46
CA VAL A 382 9.27 10.76 2.14
C VAL A 382 9.62 10.00 3.42
N GLN A 383 9.51 10.66 4.55
CA GLN A 383 9.76 10.03 5.85
C GLN A 383 8.54 10.10 6.74
N PHE A 384 8.27 9.00 7.44
CA PHE A 384 7.24 8.94 8.48
C PHE A 384 7.78 8.20 9.69
N LEU A 385 7.52 8.77 10.88
CA LEU A 385 7.87 8.21 12.18
C LEU A 385 9.35 7.76 12.23
N ASP A 386 10.27 8.67 11.84
CA ASP A 386 11.71 8.47 12.05
C ASP A 386 12.07 8.92 13.46
N THR A 387 12.33 7.95 14.32
CA THR A 387 12.60 8.13 15.76
C THR A 387 14.05 7.80 16.05
N GLN A 388 14.72 8.62 16.83
CA GLN A 388 16.08 8.34 17.30
C GLN A 388 16.16 8.55 18.81
N PHE A 389 16.57 7.52 19.51
CA PHE A 389 16.98 7.56 20.91
C PHE A 389 18.48 7.69 21.01
N ARG A 390 18.95 8.34 22.07
CA ARG A 390 20.36 8.57 22.37
C ARG A 390 20.65 8.19 23.80
N TYR A 391 21.75 7.49 24.00
CA TYR A 391 22.37 7.27 25.30
C TYR A 391 23.68 8.04 25.35
N ASP A 392 23.75 9.06 26.22
CA ASP A 392 24.96 9.83 26.48
C ASP A 392 25.78 9.15 27.56
N LEU A 393 27.06 8.82 27.26
CA LEU A 393 27.89 8.08 28.17
C LEU A 393 28.42 8.99 29.32
N GLY A 394 28.62 10.29 29.07
CA GLY A 394 29.06 11.26 30.09
C GLY A 394 27.97 11.48 31.14
N GLU A 395 26.80 11.86 30.67
CA GLU A 395 25.63 12.12 31.53
C GLU A 395 24.92 10.85 32.01
N ARG A 396 25.23 9.67 31.44
CA ARG A 396 24.56 8.40 31.68
C ARG A 396 23.03 8.49 31.52
N SER A 397 22.59 9.26 30.53
CA SER A 397 21.19 9.56 30.29
C SER A 397 20.71 8.92 28.99
N PHE A 398 19.52 8.34 29.02
CA PHE A 398 18.82 7.82 27.83
C PHE A 398 17.67 8.74 27.49
N THR A 399 17.66 9.30 26.30
CA THR A 399 16.73 10.35 25.90
C THR A 399 16.19 10.13 24.48
N LEU A 400 14.97 10.61 24.23
CA LEU A 400 14.48 10.80 22.88
C LEU A 400 15.22 12.01 22.28
N ASN A 401 16.02 11.78 21.24
CA ASN A 401 16.81 12.82 20.59
C ASN A 401 16.05 13.49 19.45
N ARG A 402 15.42 12.69 18.59
CA ARG A 402 14.69 13.18 17.42
C ARG A 402 13.46 12.30 17.15
N LEU A 403 12.36 12.93 16.74
CA LEU A 403 11.16 12.30 16.23
C LEU A 403 10.68 13.12 15.03
N THR A 404 10.81 12.57 13.83
CA THR A 404 10.18 13.12 12.63
C THR A 404 8.85 12.41 12.43
N PHE A 405 7.74 13.10 12.70
CA PHE A 405 6.41 12.57 12.45
C PHE A 405 6.17 12.35 10.95
N ALA A 406 6.49 13.38 10.17
CA ALA A 406 6.48 13.34 8.71
C ALA A 406 7.48 14.36 8.17
N GLU A 407 8.21 14.00 7.14
CA GLU A 407 9.02 14.93 6.34
C GLU A 407 8.90 14.57 4.86
N LEU A 408 8.48 15.55 4.09
CA LEU A 408 8.31 15.47 2.65
C LEU A 408 9.20 16.53 2.02
N VAL A 409 10.04 16.13 1.06
CA VAL A 409 10.90 17.04 0.30
C VAL A 409 10.79 16.70 -1.18
N ALA A 410 10.47 17.67 -2.00
CA ALA A 410 10.47 17.57 -3.44
C ALA A 410 11.47 18.57 -4.02
N LEU A 411 12.62 18.08 -4.43
CA LEU A 411 13.63 18.85 -5.14
C LEU A 411 13.33 18.76 -6.64
N ASN A 412 12.70 19.80 -7.19
CA ASN A 412 12.26 19.85 -8.57
C ASN A 412 13.28 20.66 -9.38
N PRO A 413 14.18 20.04 -10.20
CA PRO A 413 15.18 20.76 -10.91
C PRO A 413 14.60 21.74 -11.94
N ILE A 414 15.17 22.94 -11.98
CA ILE A 414 14.90 23.90 -13.05
C ILE A 414 15.50 23.34 -14.34
N THR A 415 14.71 23.34 -15.39
CA THR A 415 15.10 22.95 -16.74
C THR A 415 15.06 24.16 -17.67
N ARG A 416 15.53 24.01 -18.90
CA ARG A 416 15.41 25.08 -19.92
C ARG A 416 13.97 25.42 -20.28
N ARG A 417 13.00 24.53 -19.99
CA ARG A 417 11.59 24.67 -20.38
C ARG A 417 10.69 25.03 -19.20
N GLU A 418 11.07 24.61 -17.98
CA GLU A 418 10.22 24.71 -16.80
C GLU A 418 11.05 25.06 -15.57
N ALA A 419 10.49 25.89 -14.70
CA ALA A 419 11.05 26.23 -13.39
C ALA A 419 10.07 25.78 -12.28
N PRO A 420 9.94 24.48 -12.05
CA PRO A 420 9.01 23.97 -11.04
C PRO A 420 9.49 24.33 -9.64
N LEU A 421 8.54 24.63 -8.75
CA LEU A 421 8.83 24.97 -7.36
C LEU A 421 9.32 23.72 -6.61
N SER A 422 10.48 23.83 -5.97
CA SER A 422 10.92 22.87 -4.96
C SER A 422 10.31 23.24 -3.62
N TRP A 423 9.95 22.23 -2.82
CA TRP A 423 9.31 22.47 -1.55
C TRP A 423 9.67 21.41 -0.51
N ARG A 424 9.47 21.77 0.74
CA ARG A 424 9.70 20.93 1.90
C ARG A 424 8.62 21.19 2.93
N GLY A 425 8.19 20.12 3.63
CA GLY A 425 7.33 20.20 4.80
C GLY A 425 7.74 19.16 5.83
N ARG A 426 7.90 19.56 7.11
CA ARG A 426 8.28 18.67 8.20
C ARG A 426 7.47 18.95 9.45
N ALA A 427 6.97 17.87 10.08
CA ALA A 427 6.45 17.88 11.44
C ALA A 427 7.43 17.09 12.32
N PHE A 428 7.95 17.72 13.37
CA PHE A 428 9.06 17.17 14.13
C PHE A 428 8.93 17.35 15.65
N GLY A 429 9.68 16.52 16.38
CA GLY A 429 10.14 16.77 17.74
C GLY A 429 11.65 16.55 17.79
N MET A 430 12.40 17.47 18.34
CA MET A 430 13.85 17.34 18.44
C MET A 430 14.42 18.06 19.65
N ARG A 431 15.58 17.58 20.14
CA ARG A 431 16.37 18.32 21.11
C ARG A 431 17.04 19.49 20.43
N LEU A 432 16.92 20.65 21.04
CA LEU A 432 17.59 21.86 20.59
C LEU A 432 18.81 22.12 21.49
N HIS A 433 19.88 22.58 20.87
CA HIS A 433 21.15 22.91 21.51
C HIS A 433 21.56 24.33 21.09
N ASP A 434 20.95 25.32 21.74
CA ASP A 434 21.26 26.74 21.51
C ASP A 434 21.04 27.54 22.80
N ARG A 435 21.51 28.82 22.81
CA ARG A 435 21.46 29.71 23.98
C ARG A 435 20.04 29.98 24.50
N GLY A 436 19.01 29.74 23.70
CA GLY A 436 17.63 29.86 24.11
C GLY A 436 17.03 28.54 24.62
N CYS A 437 17.78 27.45 24.46
CA CYS A 437 17.40 26.13 24.97
C CYS A 437 18.59 25.17 24.91
N SER A 438 19.31 25.00 25.98
CA SER A 438 20.53 24.19 26.02
C SER A 438 20.29 22.68 25.91
N ASP A 439 19.11 22.17 26.30
CA ASP A 439 18.72 20.76 26.23
C ASP A 439 17.18 20.57 26.34
N CYS A 440 16.39 21.32 25.57
CA CYS A 440 14.95 21.11 25.56
C CYS A 440 14.48 20.29 24.35
N PHE A 441 13.48 19.47 24.57
CA PHE A 441 12.78 18.80 23.48
C PHE A 441 11.66 19.71 22.98
N ALA A 442 11.77 20.17 21.74
CA ALA A 442 10.81 21.05 21.10
C ALA A 442 10.06 20.32 19.97
N HIS A 443 8.77 20.59 19.87
CA HIS A 443 7.91 20.11 18.77
C HIS A 443 7.66 21.26 17.80
N GLY A 444 7.56 20.95 16.51
CA GLY A 444 7.36 22.00 15.53
C GLY A 444 6.95 21.54 14.14
N LEU A 445 6.77 22.56 13.31
CA LEU A 445 6.48 22.42 11.88
C LEU A 445 7.46 23.30 11.11
N ASP A 446 7.97 22.80 9.99
CA ASP A 446 8.76 23.54 9.00
C ASP A 446 8.06 23.52 7.65
N LEU A 447 8.12 24.63 6.93
CA LEU A 447 7.67 24.75 5.55
C LEU A 447 8.69 25.57 4.77
N GLY A 448 9.15 25.03 3.65
CA GLY A 448 10.12 25.69 2.78
C GLY A 448 9.72 25.62 1.31
N PHE A 449 9.99 26.70 0.57
CA PHE A 449 9.76 26.80 -0.86
C PHE A 449 10.96 27.44 -1.54
N GLY A 450 11.34 26.91 -2.71
CA GLY A 450 12.52 27.41 -3.39
C GLY A 450 12.80 26.75 -4.74
N ALA A 451 14.07 26.65 -5.07
CA ALA A 451 14.54 26.21 -6.37
C ALA A 451 15.65 25.16 -6.23
N THR A 452 15.76 24.29 -7.22
CA THR A 452 16.82 23.29 -7.34
C THR A 452 17.48 23.38 -8.71
N LEU A 453 18.80 23.31 -8.72
CA LEU A 453 19.64 23.11 -9.91
C LEU A 453 20.23 21.70 -9.81
N ALA A 454 20.15 20.93 -10.89
CA ALA A 454 20.76 19.62 -10.93
C ALA A 454 21.54 19.40 -12.23
N SER A 455 22.57 18.53 -12.16
CA SER A 455 23.23 18.02 -13.36
C SER A 455 22.24 17.19 -14.21
N ASP A 456 22.55 17.03 -15.49
CA ASP A 456 21.69 16.29 -16.43
C ASP A 456 21.46 14.84 -16.02
N ASP A 457 22.38 14.23 -15.27
CA ASP A 457 22.30 12.87 -14.73
C ASP A 457 21.74 12.81 -13.29
N GLN A 458 21.40 13.99 -12.72
CA GLN A 458 20.93 14.15 -11.34
C GLN A 458 21.94 13.67 -10.25
N HIS A 459 23.18 13.43 -10.61
CA HIS A 459 24.21 13.05 -9.64
C HIS A 459 24.63 14.22 -8.73
N LEU A 460 24.47 15.44 -9.19
CA LEU A 460 24.70 16.66 -8.41
C LEU A 460 23.41 17.47 -8.37
N ALA A 461 22.98 17.86 -7.17
CA ALA A 461 21.85 18.76 -6.99
C ALA A 461 22.15 19.79 -5.90
N LEU A 462 21.97 21.07 -6.25
CA LEU A 462 22.05 22.21 -5.36
C LEU A 462 20.66 22.80 -5.20
N PHE A 463 20.22 23.03 -3.97
CA PHE A 463 18.91 23.63 -3.71
C PHE A 463 19.00 24.75 -2.67
N VAL A 464 18.10 25.72 -2.79
CA VAL A 464 17.89 26.78 -1.83
C VAL A 464 16.40 27.07 -1.68
N MET A 465 15.94 27.22 -0.44
CA MET A 465 14.55 27.49 -0.10
C MET A 465 14.46 28.62 0.92
N ALA A 466 13.43 29.42 0.85
CA ALA A 466 12.97 30.22 1.98
C ALA A 466 12.18 29.30 2.91
N ASP A 467 12.65 29.17 4.13
CA ASP A 467 12.11 28.24 5.14
C ASP A 467 11.50 29.04 6.30
N ALA A 468 10.38 28.59 6.79
CA ALA A 468 9.73 29.10 7.96
C ALA A 468 9.39 27.96 8.92
N TYR A 469 9.67 28.13 10.20
CA TYR A 469 9.31 27.15 11.20
C TYR A 469 8.64 27.78 12.42
N VAL A 470 7.84 26.95 13.09
CA VAL A 470 7.30 27.22 14.41
C VAL A 470 7.59 26.03 15.32
N ALA A 471 8.09 26.31 16.52
CA ALA A 471 8.37 25.28 17.51
C ALA A 471 7.87 25.73 18.90
N PHE A 472 7.57 24.76 19.75
CA PHE A 472 7.12 25.01 21.12
C PHE A 472 7.74 24.00 22.08
N SER A 473 8.12 24.48 23.24
CA SER A 473 8.55 23.70 24.41
C SER A 473 8.40 24.56 25.66
N PRO A 474 8.02 24.00 26.83
CA PRO A 474 7.90 24.77 28.09
C PRO A 474 9.19 25.51 28.51
N SER A 475 10.35 25.00 28.07
CA SER A 475 11.67 25.56 28.43
C SER A 475 12.28 26.44 27.34
N LEU A 476 11.53 26.74 26.28
CA LEU A 476 12.02 27.43 25.10
C LEU A 476 12.00 28.95 25.30
N ASP A 477 13.09 29.65 24.99
CA ASP A 477 13.08 31.09 24.79
C ASP A 477 12.37 31.42 23.47
N GLY A 478 11.17 31.87 23.56
CA GLY A 478 10.30 32.13 22.40
C GLY A 478 9.95 33.61 22.24
N ILE A 479 8.99 33.89 21.39
CA ILE A 479 8.50 35.25 21.08
C ILE A 479 8.05 35.93 22.37
N ARG A 480 8.64 37.08 22.71
CA ARG A 480 8.35 37.85 23.92
C ARG A 480 8.44 37.07 25.23
N GLY A 481 9.34 36.04 25.27
CA GLY A 481 9.51 35.19 26.44
C GLY A 481 8.43 34.12 26.61
N SER A 482 7.67 33.84 25.56
CA SER A 482 6.72 32.73 25.54
C SER A 482 7.45 31.41 25.28
N PHE A 483 6.71 30.29 25.40
CA PHE A 483 7.20 28.95 25.07
C PHE A 483 7.09 28.62 23.57
N VAL A 484 6.74 29.60 22.71
CA VAL A 484 6.62 29.46 21.27
C VAL A 484 7.73 30.22 20.57
N ARG A 485 8.48 29.54 19.73
CA ARG A 485 9.52 30.09 18.87
C ARG A 485 9.08 30.01 17.42
N ALA A 486 9.21 31.09 16.68
CA ALA A 486 9.04 31.10 15.23
C ALA A 486 10.30 31.68 14.58
N GLY A 487 10.62 31.18 13.39
CA GLY A 487 11.81 31.61 12.66
C GLY A 487 11.57 31.57 11.16
N VAL A 488 12.31 32.43 10.45
CA VAL A 488 12.36 32.44 8.99
C VAL A 488 13.80 32.59 8.52
N GLY A 489 14.15 31.91 7.42
CA GLY A 489 15.50 32.02 6.88
C GLY A 489 15.75 31.10 5.69
N PRO A 490 16.98 31.07 5.17
CA PRO A 490 17.36 30.18 4.10
C PRO A 490 17.58 28.75 4.61
N TYR A 491 17.11 27.78 3.86
CA TYR A 491 17.49 26.39 3.90
C TYR A 491 18.15 26.02 2.56
N ALA A 492 19.39 25.59 2.60
CA ALA A 492 20.15 25.25 1.40
C ALA A 492 20.81 23.89 1.55
N GLY A 493 21.10 23.23 0.43
CA GLY A 493 21.82 21.97 0.47
C GLY A 493 22.41 21.56 -0.86
N LEU A 494 23.38 20.66 -0.75
CA LEU A 494 24.09 20.04 -1.84
C LEU A 494 24.00 18.52 -1.70
N ARG A 495 23.42 17.86 -2.69
CA ARG A 495 23.41 16.41 -2.80
C ARG A 495 24.35 15.96 -3.90
N VAL A 496 25.17 14.97 -3.63
CA VAL A 496 26.12 14.41 -4.60
C VAL A 496 26.07 12.89 -4.57
N ARG A 497 25.98 12.27 -5.74
CA ARG A 497 26.16 10.83 -5.91
C ARG A 497 27.60 10.56 -6.32
N LEU A 498 28.31 9.80 -5.49
CA LEU A 498 29.67 9.38 -5.68
C LEU A 498 29.73 7.95 -6.23
N PRO A 499 30.87 7.49 -6.80
CA PRO A 499 31.04 6.09 -7.18
C PRO A 499 30.80 5.12 -6.03
N GLY A 500 30.40 3.87 -6.31
CA GLY A 500 30.19 2.82 -5.31
C GLY A 500 28.91 2.99 -4.50
N ASN A 501 27.83 3.52 -5.11
CA ASN A 501 26.54 3.73 -4.44
C ASN A 501 26.65 4.55 -3.15
N THR A 502 27.53 5.55 -3.16
CA THR A 502 27.75 6.46 -2.04
C THR A 502 27.05 7.78 -2.32
N LEU A 503 26.31 8.27 -1.33
CA LEU A 503 25.62 9.55 -1.37
C LEU A 503 26.19 10.50 -0.31
N GLY A 504 26.51 11.72 -0.74
CA GLY A 504 26.81 12.85 0.12
C GLY A 504 25.65 13.83 0.13
N LEU A 505 25.28 14.30 1.30
CA LEU A 505 24.27 15.34 1.49
C LEU A 505 24.78 16.34 2.51
N LEU A 506 24.90 17.60 2.08
CA LEU A 506 25.15 18.72 2.96
C LEU A 506 23.91 19.59 3.00
N THR A 507 23.43 19.92 4.19
CA THR A 507 22.33 20.85 4.40
C THR A 507 22.72 21.93 5.40
N ALA A 508 22.26 23.15 5.18
CA ALA A 508 22.44 24.26 6.08
C ALA A 508 21.11 25.02 6.22
N ASN A 509 20.68 25.18 7.42
CA ASN A 509 19.54 26.02 7.80
C ASN A 509 20.04 27.17 8.66
N TRP A 510 19.64 28.38 8.36
CA TRP A 510 19.79 29.52 9.25
C TRP A 510 18.43 30.17 9.42
N ALA A 511 18.09 30.52 10.65
CA ALA A 511 16.81 31.17 10.93
C ALA A 511 16.99 32.42 11.79
N TYR A 512 16.37 33.52 11.38
CA TYR A 512 16.16 34.69 12.21
C TYR A 512 15.03 34.39 13.21
N LEU A 513 15.29 34.73 14.48
CA LEU A 513 14.36 34.48 15.59
C LEU A 513 14.02 35.80 16.28
N PRO A 514 12.76 36.21 16.35
CA PRO A 514 12.34 37.36 17.14
C PRO A 514 12.15 37.00 18.63
N ALA A 515 13.15 36.31 19.23
CA ALA A 515 13.15 35.89 20.63
C ALA A 515 13.93 36.89 21.51
N GLN A 516 13.83 36.80 22.85
CA GLN A 516 14.46 37.75 23.76
C GLN A 516 15.97 37.56 23.89
N LYS A 517 16.42 36.28 23.95
CA LYS A 517 17.81 35.94 24.21
C LYS A 517 18.57 35.51 22.96
N LEU A 518 17.85 35.07 21.92
CA LEU A 518 18.43 34.51 20.72
C LEU A 518 17.80 35.16 19.48
N HIS A 519 18.61 35.83 18.66
CA HIS A 519 18.14 36.49 17.44
C HIS A 519 18.40 35.68 16.18
N GLY A 520 19.07 34.55 16.30
CA GLY A 520 19.34 33.66 15.17
C GLY A 520 19.88 32.31 15.64
N THR A 521 19.59 31.30 14.88
CA THR A 521 20.11 29.94 15.07
C THR A 521 20.51 29.35 13.73
N TYR A 522 21.36 28.32 13.77
CA TYR A 522 21.70 27.57 12.57
C TYR A 522 21.81 26.07 12.88
N ASP A 523 21.65 25.26 11.84
CA ASP A 523 21.89 23.82 11.86
C ASP A 523 22.54 23.45 10.53
N VAL A 524 23.77 22.95 10.58
CA VAL A 524 24.50 22.46 9.40
C VAL A 524 24.73 20.98 9.58
N ARG A 525 24.33 20.17 8.61
CA ARG A 525 24.50 18.73 8.62
C ARG A 525 25.19 18.24 7.36
N ALA A 526 26.16 17.37 7.54
CA ALA A 526 26.81 16.65 6.46
C ALA A 526 26.61 15.15 6.69
N THR A 527 26.08 14.46 5.69
CA THR A 527 25.88 13.01 5.71
C THR A 527 26.63 12.40 4.54
N LEU A 528 27.41 11.37 4.80
CA LEU A 528 28.01 10.51 3.78
C LEU A 528 27.55 9.09 4.05
N ARG A 529 26.83 8.49 3.10
CA ARG A 529 26.26 7.13 3.26
C ARG A 529 26.63 6.29 2.07
N SER A 530 27.17 5.09 2.33
CA SER A 530 27.60 4.13 1.31
C SER A 530 26.81 2.82 1.46
N ALA A 531 26.13 2.40 0.40
CA ALA A 531 25.41 1.13 0.37
C ALA A 531 26.38 -0.03 0.19
N LEU A 532 26.34 -1.00 1.10
CA LEU A 532 27.06 -2.27 0.99
C LEU A 532 26.21 -3.31 0.25
N SER A 533 24.90 -3.20 0.37
CA SER A 533 23.88 -3.96 -0.34
C SER A 533 22.60 -3.11 -0.43
N PRO A 534 21.56 -3.56 -1.15
CA PRO A 534 20.30 -2.81 -1.15
C PRO A 534 19.74 -2.57 0.25
N ASP A 535 19.94 -3.50 1.18
CA ASP A 535 19.33 -3.47 2.51
C ASP A 535 20.30 -3.11 3.64
N VAL A 536 21.58 -2.78 3.34
CA VAL A 536 22.59 -2.40 4.35
C VAL A 536 23.44 -1.24 3.86
N ALA A 537 23.57 -0.20 4.66
CA ALA A 537 24.49 0.90 4.42
C ALA A 537 25.27 1.29 5.68
N LEU A 538 26.44 1.90 5.47
CA LEU A 538 27.24 2.53 6.51
C LEU A 538 27.35 4.03 6.21
N GLY A 539 27.48 4.86 7.24
CA GLY A 539 27.60 6.28 7.01
C GLY A 539 28.22 7.06 8.16
N PHE A 540 28.64 8.27 7.82
CA PHE A 540 29.07 9.30 8.74
C PHE A 540 28.08 10.45 8.70
N GLU A 541 27.75 10.98 9.87
CA GLU A 541 26.95 12.19 10.03
C GLU A 541 27.71 13.18 10.88
N ALA A 542 27.84 14.41 10.40
CA ALA A 542 28.38 15.53 11.18
C ALA A 542 27.28 16.58 11.32
N ALA A 543 27.14 17.16 12.50
CA ALA A 543 26.19 18.22 12.79
C ALA A 543 26.89 19.37 13.51
N LEU A 544 26.59 20.60 13.07
CA LEU A 544 27.05 21.83 13.70
C LEU A 544 25.83 22.68 14.07
N GLN A 545 25.73 22.98 15.36
CA GLN A 545 24.71 23.84 15.95
C GLN A 545 25.39 24.91 16.82
N PRO A 546 24.72 25.98 17.24
CA PRO A 546 25.33 27.07 17.98
C PRO A 546 26.15 26.63 19.20
N ASP A 547 25.65 25.66 19.97
CA ASP A 547 26.29 25.22 21.23
C ASP A 547 26.70 23.73 21.20
N SER A 548 26.63 23.06 20.01
CA SER A 548 26.99 21.65 19.87
C SER A 548 27.58 21.34 18.50
N SER A 549 28.62 20.52 18.50
CA SER A 549 29.17 19.88 17.31
C SER A 549 29.23 18.39 17.54
N GLU A 550 28.74 17.61 16.58
CA GLU A 550 28.66 16.16 16.68
C GLU A 550 29.26 15.49 15.46
N LEU A 551 29.89 14.34 15.69
CA LEU A 551 30.32 13.43 14.64
C LEU A 551 29.86 12.03 15.03
N GLN A 552 29.13 11.37 14.13
CA GLN A 552 28.58 10.04 14.34
C GLN A 552 28.94 9.13 13.18
N PHE A 553 29.31 7.88 13.48
CA PHE A 553 29.29 6.76 12.54
C PHE A 553 28.03 5.95 12.78
N ALA A 554 27.36 5.50 11.71
CA ALA A 554 26.13 4.74 11.82
C ALA A 554 26.04 3.60 10.79
N SER A 555 25.35 2.54 11.20
CA SER A 555 24.94 1.41 10.36
C SER A 555 23.43 1.48 10.15
N TYR A 556 23.01 1.29 8.91
CA TYR A 556 21.62 1.37 8.48
C TYR A 556 21.18 0.02 7.92
N PHE A 557 20.08 -0.51 8.43
CA PHE A 557 19.48 -1.78 8.01
C PHE A 557 18.08 -1.50 7.50
N TYR A 558 17.84 -1.80 6.23
CA TYR A 558 16.55 -1.57 5.57
C TYR A 558 15.81 -2.90 5.41
N PHE A 559 14.49 -2.92 5.64
CA PHE A 559 13.66 -4.14 5.58
C PHE A 559 12.19 -3.86 5.24
#